data_2a75efcdfd83aa903777fbcb9d4523d3
#
_entry.id   2a75efcdfd83aa903777fbcb9d4523d3
#
_cell.length_a   1.000
_cell.length_b   1.000
_cell.length_c   1.000
_cell.angle_alpha   90.00
_cell.angle_beta   90.00
_cell.angle_gamma   90.00
#
_symmetry.space_group_name_H-M   'P 1'
#
loop_
_entity.id
_entity.type
_entity.pdbx_description
1 polymer ?
#
loop_
_entity_poly.entity_id
_entity_poly.type
_entity_poly.pdbx_seq_one_letter_code
_entity_poly.pdbx_strand_id
1 'polypeptide(L)'
;MVAKKFINPDNEKQSIEIPSCSLDKKIDDYESRSNRIPEVDEFYVDLGMQFRLAKVLNSKTKSFKNEIPIHIALMGHMGTGKDHDIEQFAAKLNFPYYRIPLSGEVRDVTLLGSVQLYGDGKGGTESRWQDGELTRALRGPAIVNLSELNAAGPEVLFALHSLLDRHKKLELPNGEVLTLREDTFIFGTMNPTSLRDYAGTQSLNKAFADRWVIWDKPFPNKEQLNAIFEKRYPNLQNEYTDLIIKL
;
A
#
# COMPACT_ATOMS: atom_id res chain seq x y z
N MET A 1 9.21 -19.58 9.59
CA MET A 1 9.13 -18.29 8.83
C MET A 1 10.51 -17.96 8.32
N VAL A 2 10.65 -17.65 7.04
CA VAL A 2 11.92 -17.21 6.45
C VAL A 2 11.98 -15.69 6.63
N ALA A 3 13.07 -15.19 7.24
CA ALA A 3 13.26 -13.75 7.34
C ALA A 3 13.90 -13.21 6.05
N LYS A 4 13.50 -12.02 5.64
CA LYS A 4 14.09 -11.30 4.50
C LYS A 4 14.97 -10.17 5.01
N LYS A 5 16.17 -10.09 4.46
CA LYS A 5 17.18 -9.09 4.82
C LYS A 5 17.05 -7.86 3.92
N PHE A 6 17.01 -6.69 4.53
CA PHE A 6 17.02 -5.39 3.88
C PHE A 6 18.29 -4.65 4.28
N ILE A 7 19.10 -4.26 3.31
CA ILE A 7 20.40 -3.62 3.52
C ILE A 7 20.22 -2.11 3.32
N ASN A 8 20.85 -1.32 4.20
CA ASN A 8 20.90 0.12 4.03
C ASN A 8 21.81 0.47 2.85
N PRO A 9 21.30 1.13 1.80
CA PRO A 9 22.12 1.48 0.64
C PRO A 9 23.25 2.46 0.96
N ASP A 10 23.06 3.31 1.98
CA ASP A 10 24.08 4.29 2.41
C ASP A 10 25.13 3.68 3.37
N ASN A 11 24.84 2.49 3.93
CA ASN A 11 25.72 1.79 4.85
C ASN A 11 25.44 0.28 4.85
N GLU A 12 26.14 -0.44 4.01
CA GLU A 12 25.94 -1.89 3.82
C GLU A 12 26.12 -2.74 5.10
N LYS A 13 26.78 -2.20 6.13
CA LYS A 13 26.90 -2.85 7.44
C LYS A 13 25.60 -2.81 8.24
N GLN A 14 24.66 -1.94 7.88
CA GLN A 14 23.35 -1.87 8.50
C GLN A 14 22.35 -2.70 7.71
N SER A 15 21.70 -3.62 8.38
CA SER A 15 20.62 -4.42 7.79
C SER A 15 19.52 -4.67 8.80
N ILE A 16 18.32 -4.90 8.29
CA ILE A 16 17.13 -5.23 9.07
C ILE A 16 16.55 -6.52 8.51
N GLU A 17 16.22 -7.45 9.39
CA GLU A 17 15.54 -8.68 9.03
C GLU A 17 14.06 -8.59 9.41
N ILE A 18 13.19 -8.83 8.45
CA ILE A 18 11.74 -8.85 8.63
C ILE A 18 11.25 -10.27 8.33
N PRO A 19 10.44 -10.86 9.20
CA PRO A 19 9.80 -12.14 8.92
C PRO A 19 8.90 -12.02 7.68
N SER A 20 9.01 -12.98 6.75
CA SER A 20 8.06 -13.07 5.65
C SER A 20 6.70 -13.57 6.14
N CYS A 21 5.65 -13.15 5.45
CA CYS A 21 4.31 -13.65 5.71
C CYS A 21 4.22 -15.14 5.39
N SER A 22 3.55 -15.86 6.28
CA SER A 22 3.14 -17.25 6.04
C SER A 22 1.64 -17.31 6.18
N LEU A 23 0.94 -17.41 5.07
CA LEU A 23 -0.50 -17.57 5.08
C LEU A 23 -0.88 -18.96 5.62
N ASP A 24 -1.80 -18.98 6.59
CA ASP A 24 -2.38 -20.22 7.07
C ASP A 24 -3.38 -20.74 6.01
N LYS A 25 -3.17 -21.96 5.54
CA LYS A 25 -4.06 -22.62 4.56
C LYS A 25 -5.49 -22.85 5.08
N LYS A 26 -5.71 -22.70 6.38
CA LYS A 26 -7.02 -22.82 7.03
C LYS A 26 -7.85 -21.53 7.00
N ILE A 27 -7.30 -20.42 6.50
CA ILE A 27 -8.06 -19.19 6.33
C ILE A 27 -9.10 -19.37 5.23
N ASP A 28 -10.35 -19.01 5.46
CA ASP A 28 -11.47 -19.20 4.53
C ASP A 28 -11.22 -18.59 3.14
N ASP A 29 -10.44 -17.52 3.04
CA ASP A 29 -10.10 -16.83 1.80
C ASP A 29 -8.66 -17.04 1.33
N TYR A 30 -8.02 -18.16 1.72
CA TYR A 30 -6.61 -18.45 1.44
C TYR A 30 -6.24 -18.32 -0.03
N GLU A 31 -7.02 -18.89 -0.94
CA GLU A 31 -6.72 -18.83 -2.39
C GLU A 31 -6.77 -17.39 -2.91
N SER A 32 -7.79 -16.63 -2.50
CA SER A 32 -7.93 -15.21 -2.88
C SER A 32 -6.74 -14.38 -2.39
N ARG A 33 -6.26 -14.62 -1.16
CA ARG A 33 -5.10 -13.93 -0.60
C ARG A 33 -3.80 -14.38 -1.23
N SER A 34 -3.64 -15.67 -1.44
CA SER A 34 -2.44 -16.22 -2.09
C SER A 34 -2.25 -15.65 -3.49
N ASN A 35 -3.33 -15.52 -4.25
CA ASN A 35 -3.32 -14.93 -5.59
C ASN A 35 -3.04 -13.41 -5.60
N ARG A 36 -3.08 -12.76 -4.44
CA ARG A 36 -2.74 -11.34 -4.28
C ARG A 36 -1.29 -11.10 -3.85
N ILE A 37 -0.49 -12.14 -3.66
CA ILE A 37 0.94 -11.98 -3.41
C ILE A 37 1.59 -11.63 -4.74
N PRO A 38 2.21 -10.43 -4.87
CA PRO A 38 2.81 -10.03 -6.12
C PRO A 38 4.05 -10.88 -6.42
N GLU A 39 4.36 -11.00 -7.69
CA GLU A 39 5.64 -11.55 -8.13
C GLU A 39 6.76 -10.54 -7.89
N VAL A 40 7.94 -11.07 -7.56
CA VAL A 40 9.14 -10.23 -7.46
C VAL A 40 9.56 -9.82 -8.86
N ASP A 41 9.53 -8.52 -9.15
CA ASP A 41 10.03 -7.98 -10.42
C ASP A 41 11.57 -8.07 -10.43
N GLU A 42 12.11 -8.94 -11.27
CA GLU A 42 13.56 -9.10 -11.42
C GLU A 42 14.26 -7.84 -11.96
N PHE A 43 13.51 -6.98 -12.64
CA PHE A 43 14.00 -5.69 -13.15
C PHE A 43 13.85 -4.53 -12.18
N TYR A 44 13.24 -4.76 -11.01
CA TYR A 44 13.11 -3.72 -9.99
C TYR A 44 14.47 -3.29 -9.45
N VAL A 45 14.71 -1.99 -9.42
CA VAL A 45 15.89 -1.37 -8.81
C VAL A 45 15.47 -0.67 -7.53
N ASP A 46 15.93 -1.17 -6.39
CA ASP A 46 15.71 -0.51 -5.11
C ASP A 46 16.60 0.73 -4.96
N LEU A 47 15.97 1.89 -4.95
CA LEU A 47 16.65 3.18 -4.71
C LEU A 47 16.68 3.55 -3.21
N GLY A 48 16.72 2.55 -2.33
CA GLY A 48 16.78 2.71 -0.88
C GLY A 48 15.44 2.74 -0.17
N MET A 49 14.33 2.65 -0.91
CA MET A 49 12.99 2.68 -0.32
C MET A 49 12.70 1.42 0.49
N GLN A 50 13.13 0.25 0.02
CA GLN A 50 12.88 -1.03 0.68
C GLN A 50 13.43 -1.07 2.12
N PHE A 51 14.65 -0.57 2.32
CA PHE A 51 15.24 -0.48 3.66
C PHE A 51 14.48 0.47 4.57
N ARG A 52 14.05 1.63 4.04
CA ARG A 52 13.25 2.61 4.79
C ARG A 52 11.91 2.03 5.24
N LEU A 53 11.20 1.35 4.34
CA LEU A 53 9.95 0.65 4.65
C LEU A 53 10.16 -0.45 5.69
N ALA A 54 11.21 -1.26 5.54
CA ALA A 54 11.56 -2.31 6.48
C ALA A 54 11.85 -1.76 7.89
N LYS A 55 12.52 -0.61 7.99
CA LYS A 55 12.83 0.05 9.27
C LYS A 55 11.55 0.41 10.03
N VAL A 56 10.56 0.96 9.34
CA VAL A 56 9.29 1.32 9.96
C VAL A 56 8.48 0.08 10.34
N LEU A 57 8.45 -0.92 9.47
CA LEU A 57 7.75 -2.16 9.76
C LEU A 57 8.32 -2.84 11.03
N ASN A 58 9.65 -2.90 11.14
CA ASN A 58 10.32 -3.46 12.31
C ASN A 58 10.02 -2.69 13.60
N SER A 59 9.92 -1.37 13.53
CA SER A 59 9.50 -0.54 14.66
C SER A 59 8.05 -0.82 15.05
N LYS A 60 7.15 -0.91 14.07
CA LYS A 60 5.73 -1.17 14.27
C LYS A 60 5.49 -2.53 14.96
N THR A 61 6.16 -3.59 14.53
CA THR A 61 5.99 -4.92 15.14
C THR A 61 6.44 -4.98 16.60
N LYS A 62 7.37 -4.12 17.00
CA LYS A 62 7.85 -4.04 18.39
C LYS A 62 6.95 -3.22 19.33
N SER A 63 6.24 -2.23 18.79
CA SER A 63 5.50 -1.22 19.59
C SER A 63 3.99 -1.26 19.39
N PHE A 64 3.45 -2.22 18.63
CA PHE A 64 2.05 -2.23 18.20
C PHE A 64 1.01 -2.16 19.33
N LYS A 65 1.30 -2.74 20.51
CA LYS A 65 0.29 -2.90 21.55
C LYS A 65 -0.11 -1.59 22.25
N ASN A 66 0.80 -0.63 22.38
CA ASN A 66 0.60 0.56 23.22
C ASN A 66 0.77 1.91 22.52
N GLU A 67 1.10 1.93 21.23
CA GLU A 67 1.43 3.17 20.51
C GLU A 67 0.46 3.46 19.37
N ILE A 68 0.42 4.73 18.96
CA ILE A 68 -0.27 5.16 17.75
C ILE A 68 0.40 4.46 16.56
N PRO A 69 -0.36 3.81 15.67
CA PRO A 69 0.22 3.16 14.51
C PRO A 69 0.89 4.19 13.61
N ILE A 70 2.08 3.87 13.13
CA ILE A 70 2.79 4.68 12.14
C ILE A 70 2.36 4.22 10.76
N HIS A 71 1.71 5.11 9.99
CA HIS A 71 1.39 4.90 8.58
C HIS A 71 2.31 5.78 7.73
N ILE A 72 2.74 5.26 6.59
CA ILE A 72 3.64 5.98 5.68
C ILE A 72 2.89 6.30 4.41
N ALA A 73 2.98 7.55 3.97
CA ALA A 73 2.53 7.98 2.66
C ALA A 73 3.74 8.42 1.81
N LEU A 74 3.86 7.85 0.61
CA LEU A 74 4.85 8.29 -0.36
C LEU A 74 4.27 9.41 -1.21
N MET A 75 4.87 10.58 -1.17
CA MET A 75 4.50 11.72 -1.99
C MET A 75 5.51 11.91 -3.12
N GLY A 76 5.04 12.08 -4.34
CA GLY A 76 5.89 12.29 -5.49
C GLY A 76 5.09 12.38 -6.78
N HIS A 77 5.72 12.83 -7.85
CA HIS A 77 5.10 12.95 -9.16
C HIS A 77 4.61 11.60 -9.69
N MET A 78 3.69 11.66 -10.64
CA MET A 78 3.28 10.48 -11.40
C MET A 78 4.51 9.88 -12.10
N GLY A 79 4.61 8.55 -12.14
CA GLY A 79 5.75 7.87 -12.77
C GLY A 79 7.00 7.68 -11.88
N THR A 80 7.04 8.22 -10.66
CA THR A 80 8.20 8.01 -9.75
C THR A 80 8.26 6.62 -9.12
N GLY A 81 7.28 5.73 -9.40
CA GLY A 81 7.27 4.34 -8.91
C GLY A 81 6.84 4.18 -7.44
N LYS A 82 6.03 5.10 -6.88
CA LYS A 82 5.53 5.02 -5.49
C LYS A 82 4.81 3.71 -5.18
N ASP A 83 3.82 3.37 -5.99
CA ASP A 83 3.01 2.15 -5.80
C ASP A 83 3.87 0.90 -6.01
N HIS A 84 4.76 0.94 -7.00
CA HIS A 84 5.65 -0.18 -7.32
C HIS A 84 6.64 -0.49 -6.19
N ASP A 85 7.16 0.52 -5.47
CA ASP A 85 7.99 0.27 -4.29
C ASP A 85 7.25 -0.51 -3.20
N ILE A 86 5.98 -0.14 -2.93
CA ILE A 86 5.18 -0.82 -1.91
C ILE A 86 4.80 -2.23 -2.37
N GLU A 87 4.47 -2.40 -3.65
CA GLU A 87 4.17 -3.69 -4.26
C GLU A 87 5.39 -4.63 -4.18
N GLN A 88 6.58 -4.17 -4.57
CA GLN A 88 7.80 -4.97 -4.50
C GLN A 88 8.23 -5.26 -3.05
N PHE A 89 7.88 -4.36 -2.12
CA PHE A 89 8.05 -4.64 -0.69
C PHE A 89 7.13 -5.78 -0.22
N ALA A 90 5.88 -5.78 -0.66
CA ALA A 90 4.94 -6.86 -0.38
C ALA A 90 5.40 -8.19 -1.01
N ALA A 91 5.83 -8.18 -2.28
CA ALA A 91 6.36 -9.32 -3.00
C ALA A 91 7.55 -9.96 -2.25
N LYS A 92 8.53 -9.13 -1.86
CA LYS A 92 9.72 -9.57 -1.14
C LYS A 92 9.42 -10.20 0.21
N LEU A 93 8.39 -9.70 0.91
CA LEU A 93 7.94 -10.20 2.20
C LEU A 93 6.87 -11.29 2.10
N ASN A 94 6.44 -11.67 0.89
CA ASN A 94 5.40 -12.65 0.63
C ASN A 94 4.05 -12.29 1.27
N PHE A 95 3.69 -10.99 1.29
CA PHE A 95 2.40 -10.50 1.78
C PHE A 95 1.39 -10.35 0.65
N PRO A 96 0.11 -10.69 0.89
CA PRO A 96 -0.98 -10.26 0.02
C PRO A 96 -0.99 -8.74 -0.11
N TYR A 97 -1.05 -8.23 -1.33
CA TYR A 97 -1.04 -6.82 -1.64
C TYR A 97 -2.40 -6.34 -2.12
N TYR A 98 -2.91 -5.31 -1.47
CA TYR A 98 -4.18 -4.68 -1.82
C TYR A 98 -3.92 -3.23 -2.20
N ARG A 99 -3.91 -2.95 -3.50
CA ARG A 99 -3.90 -1.57 -4.00
C ARG A 99 -5.32 -1.07 -4.12
N ILE A 100 -5.65 -0.04 -3.34
CA ILE A 100 -6.98 0.55 -3.26
C ILE A 100 -6.87 2.00 -3.73
N PRO A 101 -7.26 2.32 -4.98
CA PRO A 101 -7.24 3.70 -5.47
C PRO A 101 -8.38 4.49 -4.82
N LEU A 102 -8.06 5.64 -4.24
CA LEU A 102 -9.01 6.53 -3.58
C LEU A 102 -9.34 7.71 -4.51
N SER A 103 -9.89 7.43 -5.68
CA SER A 103 -10.38 8.49 -6.58
C SER A 103 -11.62 9.18 -5.98
N GLY A 104 -11.93 10.40 -6.44
CA GLY A 104 -13.11 11.14 -5.98
C GLY A 104 -14.46 10.44 -6.24
N GLU A 105 -14.48 9.38 -7.05
CA GLU A 105 -15.68 8.57 -7.34
C GLU A 105 -15.81 7.33 -6.42
N VAL A 106 -14.77 7.01 -5.64
CA VAL A 106 -14.80 5.88 -4.72
C VAL A 106 -15.77 6.18 -3.58
N ARG A 107 -16.76 5.30 -3.42
CA ARG A 107 -17.71 5.37 -2.33
C ARG A 107 -17.30 4.44 -1.19
N ASP A 108 -17.78 4.75 0.00
CA ASP A 108 -17.63 3.93 1.20
C ASP A 108 -18.08 2.48 0.98
N VAL A 109 -19.18 2.26 0.27
CA VAL A 109 -19.70 0.92 -0.06
C VAL A 109 -18.71 0.07 -0.85
N THR A 110 -17.93 0.66 -1.74
CA THR A 110 -16.90 -0.05 -2.51
C THR A 110 -15.71 -0.41 -1.62
N LEU A 111 -15.38 0.50 -0.72
CA LEU A 111 -14.25 0.36 0.20
C LEU A 111 -14.57 -0.61 1.35
N LEU A 112 -15.72 -0.40 2.00
CA LEU A 112 -16.13 -1.11 3.22
C LEU A 112 -16.95 -2.36 2.90
N GLY A 113 -17.85 -2.27 1.95
CA GLY A 113 -18.78 -3.33 1.58
C GLY A 113 -20.24 -2.90 1.63
N SER A 114 -21.10 -3.78 1.19
CA SER A 114 -22.53 -3.53 1.15
C SER A 114 -23.35 -4.82 1.22
N VAL A 115 -24.62 -4.68 1.52
CA VAL A 115 -25.58 -5.79 1.42
C VAL A 115 -25.94 -6.01 -0.05
N GLN A 116 -25.73 -7.22 -0.52
CA GLN A 116 -26.09 -7.67 -1.87
C GLN A 116 -27.28 -8.61 -1.82
N LEU A 117 -28.13 -8.56 -2.85
CA LEU A 117 -29.28 -9.44 -3.02
C LEU A 117 -28.90 -10.62 -3.92
N TYR A 118 -29.15 -11.80 -3.43
CA TYR A 118 -28.91 -13.06 -4.15
C TYR A 118 -30.22 -13.84 -4.28
N GLY A 119 -30.43 -14.48 -5.43
CA GLY A 119 -31.53 -15.42 -5.58
C GLY A 119 -31.30 -16.67 -4.71
N ASP A 120 -32.32 -17.13 -3.99
CA ASP A 120 -32.26 -18.32 -3.12
C ASP A 120 -32.41 -19.65 -3.88
N GLY A 121 -32.48 -19.59 -5.21
CA GLY A 121 -32.71 -20.76 -6.08
C GLY A 121 -34.11 -21.39 -5.98
N LYS A 122 -35.03 -20.81 -5.16
CA LYS A 122 -36.39 -21.27 -4.94
C LYS A 122 -37.42 -20.24 -5.33
N GLY A 123 -36.99 -19.18 -6.05
CA GLY A 123 -37.86 -18.07 -6.48
C GLY A 123 -37.95 -16.91 -5.48
N GLY A 124 -37.24 -16.97 -4.38
CA GLY A 124 -37.04 -15.89 -3.39
C GLY A 124 -35.72 -15.18 -3.52
N THR A 125 -35.52 -14.20 -2.66
CA THR A 125 -34.28 -13.41 -2.60
C THR A 125 -33.79 -13.38 -1.16
N GLU A 126 -32.48 -13.60 -0.97
CA GLU A 126 -31.81 -13.40 0.32
C GLU A 126 -30.80 -12.25 0.23
N SER A 127 -30.63 -11.55 1.33
CA SER A 127 -29.62 -10.51 1.45
C SER A 127 -28.38 -11.04 2.16
N ARG A 128 -27.21 -10.79 1.57
CA ARG A 128 -25.93 -11.16 2.16
C ARG A 128 -25.00 -9.96 2.19
N TRP A 129 -24.23 -9.82 3.26
CA TRP A 129 -23.14 -8.86 3.31
C TRP A 129 -22.00 -9.31 2.40
N GLN A 130 -21.47 -8.37 1.61
CA GLN A 130 -20.28 -8.55 0.81
C GLN A 130 -19.23 -7.52 1.22
N ASP A 131 -18.06 -8.01 1.64
CA ASP A 131 -16.94 -7.15 2.01
C ASP A 131 -16.42 -6.36 0.82
N GLY A 132 -16.10 -5.07 1.07
CA GLY A 132 -15.32 -4.24 0.17
C GLY A 132 -13.83 -4.58 0.20
N GLU A 133 -13.06 -3.92 -0.66
CA GLU A 133 -11.62 -4.23 -0.80
C GLU A 133 -10.82 -4.01 0.49
N LEU A 134 -11.08 -2.91 1.22
CA LEU A 134 -10.40 -2.64 2.48
C LEU A 134 -10.80 -3.65 3.55
N THR A 135 -12.09 -3.94 3.67
CA THR A 135 -12.59 -4.93 4.63
C THR A 135 -11.97 -6.29 4.40
N ARG A 136 -11.90 -6.74 3.14
CA ARG A 136 -11.22 -7.99 2.78
C ARG A 136 -9.75 -7.98 3.18
N ALA A 137 -9.05 -6.88 2.93
CA ALA A 137 -7.65 -6.75 3.32
C ALA A 137 -7.46 -6.89 4.84
N LEU A 138 -8.34 -6.24 5.63
CA LEU A 138 -8.23 -6.19 7.10
C LEU A 138 -8.57 -7.53 7.79
N ARG A 139 -9.25 -8.47 7.11
CA ARG A 139 -9.58 -9.78 7.72
C ARG A 139 -8.39 -10.72 7.86
N GLY A 140 -7.24 -10.40 7.32
CA GLY A 140 -6.04 -11.24 7.42
C GLY A 140 -4.74 -10.47 7.19
N PRO A 141 -3.61 -11.18 7.15
CA PRO A 141 -2.31 -10.57 6.85
C PRO A 141 -2.34 -9.86 5.50
N ALA A 142 -1.91 -8.61 5.45
CA ALA A 142 -1.91 -7.82 4.21
C ALA A 142 -0.97 -6.63 4.26
N ILE A 143 -0.49 -6.23 3.10
CA ILE A 143 0.01 -4.89 2.82
C ILE A 143 -1.04 -4.17 1.99
N VAL A 144 -1.60 -3.11 2.56
CA VAL A 144 -2.61 -2.25 1.92
C VAL A 144 -1.94 -0.98 1.46
N ASN A 145 -2.13 -0.63 0.20
CA ASN A 145 -1.71 0.63 -0.37
C ASN A 145 -2.95 1.46 -0.75
N LEU A 146 -3.26 2.47 0.05
CA LEU A 146 -4.28 3.46 -0.27
C LEU A 146 -3.67 4.45 -1.27
N SER A 147 -3.87 4.22 -2.57
CA SER A 147 -3.28 5.06 -3.60
C SER A 147 -4.15 6.29 -3.87
N GLU A 148 -3.48 7.40 -4.21
CA GLU A 148 -4.13 8.69 -4.49
C GLU A 148 -4.87 9.28 -3.26
N LEU A 149 -4.28 9.20 -2.07
CA LEU A 149 -4.87 9.67 -0.81
C LEU A 149 -5.52 11.05 -0.91
N ASN A 150 -4.89 11.96 -1.64
CA ASN A 150 -5.33 13.34 -1.78
C ASN A 150 -6.35 13.58 -2.91
N ALA A 151 -6.80 12.52 -3.57
CA ALA A 151 -7.94 12.54 -4.48
C ALA A 151 -9.22 11.99 -3.81
N ALA A 152 -9.10 11.42 -2.60
CA ALA A 152 -10.22 10.85 -1.87
C ALA A 152 -11.25 11.90 -1.45
N GLY A 153 -12.52 11.53 -1.57
CA GLY A 153 -13.61 12.32 -1.00
C GLY A 153 -13.57 12.36 0.53
N PRO A 154 -14.10 13.44 1.16
CA PRO A 154 -14.03 13.61 2.61
C PRO A 154 -14.72 12.48 3.38
N GLU A 155 -15.77 11.89 2.84
CA GLU A 155 -16.51 10.77 3.44
C GLU A 155 -15.63 9.53 3.62
N VAL A 156 -14.87 9.18 2.57
CA VAL A 156 -13.91 8.08 2.60
C VAL A 156 -12.81 8.32 3.61
N LEU A 157 -12.25 9.54 3.64
CA LEU A 157 -11.22 9.91 4.61
C LEU A 157 -11.75 9.82 6.04
N PHE A 158 -13.00 10.23 6.27
CA PHE A 158 -13.64 10.16 7.59
C PHE A 158 -13.78 8.72 8.09
N ALA A 159 -14.20 7.80 7.21
CA ALA A 159 -14.31 6.37 7.55
C ALA A 159 -12.95 5.77 7.97
N LEU A 160 -11.86 6.27 7.41
CA LEU A 160 -10.50 5.79 7.72
C LEU A 160 -9.89 6.36 9.02
N HIS A 161 -10.45 7.45 9.58
CA HIS A 161 -9.85 8.13 10.73
C HIS A 161 -9.61 7.22 11.93
N SER A 162 -10.63 6.44 12.31
CA SER A 162 -10.57 5.56 13.49
C SER A 162 -9.67 4.34 13.26
N LEU A 163 -9.56 3.88 12.02
CA LEU A 163 -8.67 2.81 11.63
C LEU A 163 -7.19 3.23 11.75
N LEU A 164 -6.90 4.47 11.34
CA LEU A 164 -5.53 5.00 11.25
C LEU A 164 -5.04 5.66 12.54
N ASP A 165 -5.88 5.78 13.56
CA ASP A 165 -5.51 6.34 14.85
C ASP A 165 -5.21 5.26 15.91
N ARG A 166 -5.10 5.67 17.17
CA ARG A 166 -4.85 4.78 18.30
C ARG A 166 -5.94 3.71 18.52
N HIS A 167 -7.17 3.96 18.03
CA HIS A 167 -8.28 3.01 18.19
C HIS A 167 -8.12 1.81 17.28
N LYS A 168 -7.51 1.98 16.10
CA LYS A 168 -7.24 0.89 15.14
C LYS A 168 -8.50 0.14 14.72
N LYS A 169 -9.64 0.83 14.67
CA LYS A 169 -10.95 0.23 14.43
C LYS A 169 -11.60 0.79 13.18
N LEU A 170 -12.27 -0.09 12.44
CA LEU A 170 -13.12 0.24 11.30
C LEU A 170 -14.52 -0.27 11.59
N GLU A 171 -15.49 0.63 11.64
CA GLU A 171 -16.90 0.29 11.77
C GLU A 171 -17.49 0.07 10.38
N LEU A 172 -18.13 -1.07 10.18
CA LEU A 172 -18.76 -1.43 8.93
C LEU A 172 -20.26 -1.10 8.95
N PRO A 173 -20.88 -0.78 7.79
CA PRO A 173 -22.32 -0.50 7.70
C PRO A 173 -23.23 -1.62 8.21
N ASN A 174 -22.76 -2.85 8.30
CA ASN A 174 -23.51 -3.97 8.89
C ASN A 174 -23.42 -4.05 10.43
N GLY A 175 -22.74 -3.10 11.07
CA GLY A 175 -22.54 -3.05 12.53
C GLY A 175 -21.33 -3.84 13.05
N GLU A 176 -20.61 -4.55 12.19
CA GLU A 176 -19.36 -5.21 12.57
C GLU A 176 -18.25 -4.18 12.80
N VAL A 177 -17.40 -4.43 13.78
CA VAL A 177 -16.22 -3.59 14.06
C VAL A 177 -14.97 -4.43 13.82
N LEU A 178 -14.19 -4.05 12.83
CA LEU A 178 -12.88 -4.65 12.58
C LEU A 178 -11.79 -3.91 13.33
N THR A 179 -10.81 -4.66 13.84
CA THR A 179 -9.61 -4.09 14.45
C THR A 179 -8.41 -4.33 13.53
N LEU A 180 -7.61 -3.30 13.31
CA LEU A 180 -6.36 -3.43 12.54
C LEU A 180 -5.46 -4.47 13.20
N ARG A 181 -5.07 -5.46 12.44
CA ARG A 181 -4.22 -6.57 12.89
C ARG A 181 -2.75 -6.16 12.97
N GLU A 182 -1.97 -6.89 13.77
CA GLU A 182 -0.52 -6.67 13.89
C GLU A 182 0.23 -7.01 12.58
N ASP A 183 -0.30 -7.95 11.81
CA ASP A 183 0.22 -8.41 10.52
C ASP A 183 -0.44 -7.74 9.31
N THR A 184 -1.15 -6.62 9.53
CA THR A 184 -1.72 -5.79 8.46
C THR A 184 -1.07 -4.41 8.50
N PHE A 185 -0.49 -3.99 7.36
CA PHE A 185 0.25 -2.75 7.24
C PHE A 185 -0.43 -1.85 6.20
N ILE A 186 -0.66 -0.59 6.57
CA ILE A 186 -1.31 0.38 5.69
C ILE A 186 -0.29 1.42 5.27
N PHE A 187 -0.11 1.53 3.96
CA PHE A 187 0.67 2.55 3.28
C PHE A 187 -0.25 3.43 2.45
N GLY A 188 0.24 4.59 2.05
CA GLY A 188 -0.46 5.47 1.13
C GLY A 188 0.46 6.03 0.08
N THR A 189 -0.13 6.43 -1.05
CA THR A 189 0.58 7.21 -2.07
C THR A 189 -0.23 8.43 -2.44
N MET A 190 0.45 9.52 -2.78
CA MET A 190 -0.19 10.75 -3.23
C MET A 190 0.71 11.55 -4.17
N ASN A 191 0.09 12.43 -4.94
CA ASN A 191 0.80 13.37 -5.79
C ASN A 191 0.97 14.71 -5.06
N PRO A 192 1.99 15.53 -5.41
CA PRO A 192 2.13 16.87 -4.85
C PRO A 192 0.94 17.75 -5.22
N THR A 193 0.45 18.55 -4.26
CA THR A 193 -0.69 19.48 -4.49
C THR A 193 -0.26 20.84 -5.03
N SER A 194 1.04 21.14 -5.04
CA SER A 194 1.59 22.44 -5.43
C SER A 194 1.57 22.72 -6.92
N LEU A 195 1.24 21.73 -7.75
CA LEU A 195 1.27 21.86 -9.21
C LEU A 195 -0.15 21.82 -9.79
N ARG A 196 -0.44 22.77 -10.70
CA ARG A 196 -1.71 22.86 -11.43
C ARG A 196 -2.03 21.64 -12.30
N ASP A 197 -1.05 20.76 -12.51
CA ASP A 197 -1.14 19.62 -13.42
C ASP A 197 -1.88 18.41 -12.82
N TYR A 198 -2.23 18.46 -11.53
CA TYR A 198 -2.95 17.37 -10.86
C TYR A 198 -4.40 17.78 -10.56
N ALA A 199 -5.21 17.88 -11.62
CA ALA A 199 -6.65 18.11 -11.48
C ALA A 199 -7.29 17.02 -10.58
N GLY A 200 -8.09 17.46 -9.61
CA GLY A 200 -8.77 16.55 -8.67
C GLY A 200 -7.98 16.21 -7.40
N THR A 201 -6.73 16.66 -7.25
CA THR A 201 -6.00 16.52 -5.98
C THR A 201 -6.29 17.70 -5.06
N GLN A 202 -6.50 17.43 -3.78
CA GLN A 202 -6.75 18.43 -2.74
C GLN A 202 -5.68 18.28 -1.64
N SER A 203 -5.44 19.38 -0.91
CA SER A 203 -4.66 19.28 0.32
C SER A 203 -5.39 18.39 1.32
N LEU A 204 -4.69 17.41 1.87
CA LEU A 204 -5.25 16.59 2.93
C LEU A 204 -5.68 17.47 4.11
N ASN A 205 -6.83 17.18 4.68
CA ASN A 205 -7.23 17.76 5.94
C ASN A 205 -6.10 17.52 6.98
N LYS A 206 -5.76 18.55 7.74
CA LYS A 206 -4.66 18.50 8.72
C LYS A 206 -4.82 17.34 9.70
N ALA A 207 -6.02 17.10 10.20
CA ALA A 207 -6.28 16.00 11.11
C ALA A 207 -6.05 14.61 10.47
N PHE A 208 -6.31 14.46 9.17
CA PHE A 208 -6.00 13.22 8.44
C PHE A 208 -4.51 13.12 8.12
N ALA A 209 -3.88 14.23 7.74
CA ALA A 209 -2.45 14.29 7.45
C ALA A 209 -1.59 13.92 8.66
N ASP A 210 -2.01 14.31 9.88
CA ASP A 210 -1.31 14.00 11.13
C ASP A 210 -1.20 12.49 11.46
N ARG A 211 -1.96 11.65 10.75
CA ARG A 211 -1.90 10.19 10.86
C ARG A 211 -0.83 9.55 9.98
N TRP A 212 -0.18 10.34 9.14
CA TRP A 212 0.77 9.88 8.16
C TRP A 212 2.16 10.48 8.37
N VAL A 213 3.16 9.64 8.26
CA VAL A 213 4.53 10.09 8.03
C VAL A 213 4.72 10.18 6.51
N ILE A 214 4.80 11.41 6.01
CA ILE A 214 4.90 11.66 4.58
C ILE A 214 6.38 11.66 4.17
N TRP A 215 6.72 10.84 3.19
CA TRP A 215 8.04 10.78 2.61
C TRP A 215 8.01 11.23 1.16
N ASP A 216 8.87 12.18 0.83
CA ASP A 216 9.04 12.58 -0.55
C ASP A 216 9.77 11.50 -1.34
N LYS A 217 9.22 11.22 -2.52
CA LYS A 217 9.84 10.37 -3.53
C LYS A 217 10.06 11.20 -4.81
N PRO A 218 11.26 11.79 -4.95
CA PRO A 218 11.61 12.54 -6.13
C PRO A 218 11.77 11.62 -7.35
N PHE A 219 11.87 12.20 -8.53
CA PHE A 219 12.31 11.46 -9.70
C PHE A 219 13.71 10.89 -9.47
N PRO A 220 14.00 9.72 -10.03
CA PRO A 220 15.35 9.18 -10.03
C PRO A 220 16.33 10.17 -10.68
N ASN A 221 17.50 10.31 -10.10
CA ASN A 221 18.58 11.07 -10.74
C ASN A 221 19.15 10.32 -11.97
N LYS A 222 20.06 10.96 -12.72
CA LYS A 222 20.62 10.38 -13.95
C LYS A 222 21.27 9.00 -13.72
N GLU A 223 22.02 8.84 -12.65
CA GLU A 223 22.70 7.58 -12.31
C GLU A 223 21.70 6.47 -11.98
N GLN A 224 20.66 6.81 -11.21
CA GLN A 224 19.58 5.90 -10.86
C GLN A 224 18.75 5.50 -12.08
N LEU A 225 18.48 6.45 -13.00
CA LEU A 225 17.79 6.16 -14.25
C LEU A 225 18.63 5.21 -15.12
N ASN A 226 19.94 5.46 -15.25
CA ASN A 226 20.83 4.57 -15.96
C ASN A 226 20.78 3.14 -15.40
N ALA A 227 20.87 2.98 -14.06
CA ALA A 227 20.78 1.67 -13.43
C ALA A 227 19.45 0.96 -13.70
N ILE A 228 18.33 1.71 -13.74
CA ILE A 228 17.01 1.18 -14.08
C ILE A 228 17.00 0.72 -15.54
N PHE A 229 17.52 1.54 -16.46
CA PHE A 229 17.53 1.22 -17.90
C PHE A 229 18.45 0.04 -18.21
N GLU A 230 19.65 0.01 -17.66
CA GLU A 230 20.60 -1.11 -17.84
C GLU A 230 20.00 -2.43 -17.38
N LYS A 231 19.31 -2.42 -16.25
CA LYS A 231 18.67 -3.62 -15.72
C LYS A 231 17.47 -4.06 -16.54
N ARG A 232 16.62 -3.12 -16.98
CA ARG A 232 15.37 -3.42 -17.68
C ARG A 232 15.56 -3.65 -19.18
N TYR A 233 16.56 -3.03 -19.74
CA TYR A 233 16.86 -3.06 -21.19
C TYR A 233 18.35 -3.31 -21.43
N PRO A 234 18.89 -4.48 -21.04
CA PRO A 234 20.34 -4.76 -21.12
C PRO A 234 20.92 -4.70 -22.53
N ASN A 235 20.06 -4.78 -23.55
CA ASN A 235 20.47 -4.72 -24.96
C ASN A 235 20.29 -3.32 -25.58
N LEU A 236 19.86 -2.33 -24.81
CA LEU A 236 19.70 -0.97 -25.32
C LEU A 236 21.08 -0.31 -25.41
N GLN A 237 21.42 0.21 -26.58
CA GLN A 237 22.70 0.91 -26.78
C GLN A 237 22.69 2.21 -25.98
N ASN A 238 23.82 2.57 -25.38
CA ASN A 238 23.98 3.75 -24.52
C ASN A 238 23.53 5.08 -25.17
N GLU A 239 23.60 5.20 -26.50
CA GLU A 239 23.12 6.37 -27.24
C GLU A 239 21.61 6.63 -27.07
N TYR A 240 20.78 5.57 -26.97
CA TYR A 240 19.35 5.71 -26.76
C TYR A 240 19.01 6.07 -25.31
N THR A 241 19.81 5.59 -24.35
CA THR A 241 19.65 5.91 -22.95
C THR A 241 19.88 7.41 -22.70
N ASP A 242 20.90 7.99 -23.28
CA ASP A 242 21.18 9.43 -23.19
C ASP A 242 20.10 10.31 -23.86
N LEU A 243 19.41 9.80 -24.87
CA LEU A 243 18.32 10.53 -25.54
C LEU A 243 17.06 10.55 -24.66
N ILE A 244 16.71 9.44 -24.03
CA ILE A 244 15.52 9.30 -23.16
C ILE A 244 15.69 10.10 -21.86
N ILE A 245 16.89 10.20 -21.32
CA ILE A 245 17.19 10.96 -20.11
C ILE A 245 17.19 12.49 -20.34
N LYS A 246 17.28 12.93 -21.58
CA LYS A 246 17.23 14.37 -21.95
C LYS A 246 15.82 14.89 -22.19
N LEU A 247 14.81 14.03 -22.27
CA LEU A 247 13.39 14.36 -22.36
C LEU A 247 12.77 14.51 -20.98
#